data_bf1000287dd01866a54a5064e37ac35d
#
_entry.id   bf1000287dd01866a54a5064e37ac35d
#
_cell.length_a   1.000
_cell.length_b   1.000
_cell.length_c   1.000
_cell.angle_alpha   90.00
_cell.angle_beta   90.00
_cell.angle_gamma   90.00
#
_symmetry.space_group_name_H-M   'P 1'
#
loop_
_entity.id
_entity.type
_entity.pdbx_description
1 polymer ?
#
loop_
_entity_poly.entity_id
_entity_poly.type
_entity_poly.pdbx_seq_one_letter_code
_entity_poly.pdbx_strand_id
1 'polypeptide(L)'
;GAEKGIVVSTESLGSVNDLEQSVMDAAEGKVGAPAMPNVFSAYADTVYALDQMGMVVDLAPYLTDDEKAKFIDGYLSEGDFDDNGSVKIFPVAKSTEVMLFNDTDWQPFAEATGTSYDDLATVEGLVDTAEKYYNWTDAQTAAPDDGKALFGRDAMANYMLMGAQQLGGTIFEVKNGKMTVNFEHDAARKLWDNYYVPFVKGWFAASGRFRSDDI
;
A
#
# COMPACT_ATOMS: atom_id res chain seq x y z
N GLY A 1 29.88 2.92 -12.75
CA GLY A 1 30.91 2.74 -11.74
C GLY A 1 32.31 2.68 -12.29
N ALA A 2 32.65 1.71 -13.16
CA ALA A 2 34.01 1.44 -13.62
C ALA A 2 34.72 2.66 -14.27
N GLU A 3 34.02 3.41 -15.11
CA GLU A 3 34.57 4.62 -15.77
C GLU A 3 34.97 5.75 -14.80
N LYS A 4 34.35 5.77 -13.62
CA LYS A 4 34.61 6.75 -12.56
C LYS A 4 35.41 6.19 -11.38
N GLY A 5 35.94 4.97 -11.51
CA GLY A 5 36.68 4.30 -10.42
C GLY A 5 35.84 3.95 -9.19
N ILE A 6 34.51 3.92 -9.35
CA ILE A 6 33.60 3.59 -8.25
C ILE A 6 33.32 2.09 -8.28
N VAL A 7 33.60 1.40 -7.17
CA VAL A 7 33.24 0.00 -6.95
C VAL A 7 31.87 -0.04 -6.28
N VAL A 8 30.93 -0.76 -6.88
CA VAL A 8 29.57 -0.98 -6.32
C VAL A 8 29.50 -2.43 -5.85
N SER A 9 29.25 -2.63 -4.56
CA SER A 9 28.91 -3.92 -3.97
C SER A 9 27.42 -3.95 -3.68
N THR A 10 26.73 -5.00 -4.12
CA THR A 10 25.29 -5.17 -3.91
C THR A 10 25.02 -6.35 -2.99
N GLU A 11 24.05 -6.17 -2.10
CA GLU A 11 23.59 -7.19 -1.18
C GLU A 11 22.06 -7.27 -1.24
N SER A 12 21.51 -8.48 -1.10
CA SER A 12 20.07 -8.72 -0.99
C SER A 12 19.78 -9.42 0.33
N LEU A 13 18.82 -8.89 1.08
CA LEU A 13 18.43 -9.43 2.39
C LEU A 13 17.15 -10.29 2.34
N GLY A 14 16.66 -10.56 1.13
CA GLY A 14 15.56 -11.49 0.90
C GLY A 14 14.17 -10.87 1.01
N SER A 15 13.89 -10.10 2.04
CA SER A 15 12.60 -9.40 2.20
C SER A 15 12.76 -7.91 2.49
N VAL A 16 11.70 -7.14 2.24
CA VAL A 16 11.64 -5.71 2.57
C VAL A 16 11.80 -5.52 4.08
N ASN A 17 11.12 -6.32 4.88
CA ASN A 17 11.17 -6.20 6.34
C ASN A 17 12.57 -6.46 6.88
N ASP A 18 13.29 -7.47 6.35
CA ASP A 18 14.67 -7.77 6.76
C ASP A 18 15.62 -6.63 6.36
N LEU A 19 15.42 -6.03 5.19
CA LEU A 19 16.21 -4.88 4.73
C LEU A 19 15.98 -3.67 5.63
N GLU A 20 14.74 -3.30 5.88
CA GLU A 20 14.40 -2.17 6.75
C GLU A 20 14.93 -2.36 8.17
N GLN A 21 14.76 -3.55 8.75
CA GLN A 21 15.29 -3.86 10.07
C GLN A 21 16.81 -3.77 10.11
N SER A 22 17.49 -4.30 9.10
CA SER A 22 18.96 -4.26 9.01
C SER A 22 19.50 -2.83 8.90
N VAL A 23 18.85 -1.98 8.10
CA VAL A 23 19.20 -0.57 7.94
C VAL A 23 18.96 0.19 9.25
N MET A 24 17.84 -0.03 9.93
CA MET A 24 17.55 0.60 11.21
C MET A 24 18.52 0.16 12.31
N ASP A 25 18.85 -1.13 12.37
CA ASP A 25 19.83 -1.66 13.32
C ASP A 25 21.22 -1.04 13.11
N ALA A 26 21.62 -0.85 11.83
CA ALA A 26 22.85 -0.17 11.48
C ALA A 26 22.84 1.32 11.90
N ALA A 27 21.72 2.01 11.65
CA ALA A 27 21.55 3.42 12.02
C ALA A 27 21.58 3.65 13.54
N GLU A 28 20.99 2.74 14.30
CA GLU A 28 20.97 2.76 15.76
C GLU A 28 22.29 2.26 16.39
N GLY A 29 23.23 1.77 15.62
CA GLY A 29 24.51 1.23 16.10
C GLY A 29 24.37 -0.02 16.97
N LYS A 30 23.40 -0.88 16.70
CA LYS A 30 23.16 -2.11 17.46
C LYS A 30 24.35 -3.06 17.38
N VAL A 31 24.59 -3.77 18.47
CA VAL A 31 25.67 -4.76 18.53
C VAL A 31 25.41 -5.89 17.51
N GLY A 32 26.36 -6.10 16.60
CA GLY A 32 26.26 -7.08 15.54
C GLY A 32 25.55 -6.60 14.28
N ALA A 33 25.08 -5.37 14.24
CA ALA A 33 24.51 -4.79 13.02
C ALA A 33 25.58 -4.65 11.92
N PRO A 34 25.21 -4.76 10.64
CA PRO A 34 26.11 -4.51 9.52
C PRO A 34 26.48 -3.01 9.44
N ALA A 35 27.45 -2.69 8.60
CA ALA A 35 27.73 -1.30 8.29
C ALA A 35 26.55 -0.66 7.55
N MET A 36 26.27 0.61 7.83
CA MET A 36 25.24 1.37 7.14
C MET A 36 25.51 1.40 5.62
N PRO A 37 24.58 0.95 4.76
CA PRO A 37 24.76 1.02 3.33
C PRO A 37 24.73 2.46 2.82
N ASN A 38 25.44 2.74 1.73
CA ASN A 38 25.43 4.07 1.11
C ASN A 38 24.12 4.36 0.36
N VAL A 39 23.50 3.31 -0.21
CA VAL A 39 22.25 3.37 -0.97
C VAL A 39 21.45 2.11 -0.65
N PHE A 40 20.17 2.25 -0.42
CA PHE A 40 19.27 1.12 -0.13
C PHE A 40 17.85 1.44 -0.62
N SER A 41 17.05 0.40 -0.82
CA SER A 41 15.62 0.55 -1.10
C SER A 41 14.84 0.67 0.20
N ALA A 42 13.91 1.61 0.29
CA ALA A 42 13.06 1.77 1.45
C ALA A 42 11.72 2.43 1.09
N TYR A 43 10.76 2.31 1.97
CA TYR A 43 9.55 3.11 1.96
C TYR A 43 9.73 4.42 2.73
N ALA A 44 8.80 5.35 2.55
CA ALA A 44 8.89 6.70 3.10
C ALA A 44 8.94 6.74 4.63
N ASP A 45 8.30 5.82 5.31
CA ASP A 45 8.30 5.71 6.77
C ASP A 45 9.70 5.41 7.34
N THR A 46 10.41 4.45 6.76
CA THR A 46 11.80 4.14 7.13
C THR A 46 12.72 5.33 6.82
N VAL A 47 12.56 5.96 5.65
CA VAL A 47 13.38 7.13 5.28
C VAL A 47 13.09 8.31 6.19
N TYR A 48 11.83 8.55 6.58
CA TYR A 48 11.48 9.57 7.55
C TYR A 48 12.18 9.35 8.91
N ALA A 49 12.18 8.12 9.42
CA ALA A 49 12.86 7.79 10.67
C ALA A 49 14.37 8.08 10.60
N LEU A 50 15.02 7.73 9.49
CA LEU A 50 16.45 8.01 9.25
C LEU A 50 16.74 9.50 9.06
N ASP A 51 15.81 10.23 8.44
CA ASP A 51 15.91 11.69 8.28
C ASP A 51 15.89 12.41 9.63
N GLN A 52 15.03 11.96 10.56
CA GLN A 52 15.03 12.49 11.94
C GLN A 52 16.35 12.23 12.68
N MET A 53 17.14 11.25 12.25
CA MET A 53 18.51 10.99 12.76
C MET A 53 19.58 11.78 12.00
N GLY A 54 19.22 12.55 10.96
CA GLY A 54 20.15 13.29 10.11
C GLY A 54 20.98 12.40 9.18
N MET A 55 20.51 11.22 8.84
CA MET A 55 21.25 10.21 8.06
C MET A 55 20.86 10.15 6.58
N VAL A 56 19.95 11.01 6.14
CA VAL A 56 19.47 11.05 4.74
C VAL A 56 20.05 12.27 4.03
N VAL A 57 20.51 12.05 2.81
CA VAL A 57 21.03 13.11 1.93
C VAL A 57 19.91 13.66 1.08
N ASP A 58 19.79 15.00 1.02
CA ASP A 58 18.95 15.65 0.02
C ASP A 58 19.62 15.59 -1.35
N LEU A 59 18.95 14.98 -2.32
CA LEU A 59 19.42 14.83 -3.69
C LEU A 59 19.02 16.00 -4.60
N ALA A 60 18.14 16.90 -4.15
CA ALA A 60 17.66 18.02 -4.98
C ALA A 60 18.78 18.87 -5.58
N PRO A 61 19.88 19.19 -4.86
CA PRO A 61 21.00 19.96 -5.41
C PRO A 61 21.80 19.24 -6.51
N TYR A 62 21.67 17.92 -6.62
CA TYR A 62 22.40 17.09 -7.57
C TYR A 62 21.60 16.76 -8.82
N LEU A 63 20.31 17.16 -8.88
CA LEU A 63 19.41 16.93 -9.98
C LEU A 63 19.14 18.22 -10.71
N THR A 64 19.28 18.20 -12.04
CA THR A 64 18.84 19.30 -12.91
C THR A 64 17.32 19.33 -13.03
N ASP A 65 16.76 20.47 -13.44
CA ASP A 65 15.32 20.59 -13.67
C ASP A 65 14.83 19.65 -14.78
N ASP A 66 15.65 19.44 -15.83
CA ASP A 66 15.37 18.49 -16.89
C ASP A 66 15.35 17.03 -16.41
N GLU A 67 16.14 16.70 -15.40
CA GLU A 67 16.12 15.37 -14.78
C GLU A 67 14.89 15.21 -13.89
N LYS A 68 14.56 16.20 -13.08
CA LYS A 68 13.34 16.19 -12.25
C LYS A 68 12.08 16.09 -13.10
N ALA A 69 11.99 16.81 -14.21
CA ALA A 69 10.85 16.80 -15.13
C ALA A 69 10.56 15.42 -15.79
N LYS A 70 11.47 14.46 -15.68
CA LYS A 70 11.25 13.10 -16.16
C LYS A 70 10.42 12.23 -15.21
N PHE A 71 10.19 12.68 -13.99
CA PHE A 71 9.45 11.98 -12.97
C PHE A 71 8.09 12.64 -12.75
N ILE A 72 7.15 11.87 -12.25
CA ILE A 72 5.87 12.41 -11.76
C ILE A 72 6.16 13.18 -10.46
N ASP A 73 5.68 14.42 -10.38
CA ASP A 73 5.94 15.33 -9.26
C ASP A 73 5.60 14.68 -7.90
N GLY A 74 4.45 14.01 -7.80
CA GLY A 74 4.04 13.32 -6.59
C GLY A 74 4.99 12.20 -6.14
N TYR A 75 5.82 11.65 -7.05
CA TYR A 75 6.80 10.62 -6.68
C TYR A 75 8.11 11.24 -6.19
N LEU A 76 8.52 12.38 -6.75
CA LEU A 76 9.69 13.10 -6.27
C LEU A 76 9.44 13.77 -4.92
N SER A 77 8.24 14.30 -4.70
CA SER A 77 7.87 14.99 -3.47
C SER A 77 7.59 14.06 -2.28
N GLU A 78 7.57 12.74 -2.49
CA GLU A 78 7.32 11.79 -1.39
C GLU A 78 8.34 11.91 -0.24
N GLY A 79 9.58 12.28 -0.54
CA GLY A 79 10.64 12.52 0.43
C GLY A 79 10.81 13.97 0.86
N ASP A 80 9.91 14.87 0.47
CA ASP A 80 9.97 16.28 0.88
C ASP A 80 9.32 16.48 2.27
N PHE A 81 9.98 15.99 3.29
CA PHE A 81 9.47 16.04 4.67
C PHE A 81 9.45 17.45 5.28
N ASP A 82 10.18 18.38 4.69
CA ASP A 82 10.36 19.75 5.20
C ASP A 82 9.56 20.80 4.43
N ASP A 83 8.79 20.40 3.42
CA ASP A 83 8.04 21.29 2.51
C ASP A 83 8.91 22.36 1.82
N ASN A 84 10.15 22.01 1.48
CA ASN A 84 11.14 22.94 0.93
C ASN A 84 11.66 22.54 -0.46
N GLY A 85 11.09 21.49 -1.07
CA GLY A 85 11.50 20.95 -2.36
C GLY A 85 12.67 19.97 -2.28
N SER A 86 12.96 19.41 -1.11
CA SER A 86 13.99 18.39 -0.94
C SER A 86 13.60 17.08 -1.64
N VAL A 87 14.61 16.33 -2.10
CA VAL A 87 14.47 15.01 -2.71
C VAL A 87 15.25 14.01 -1.86
N LYS A 88 14.67 13.57 -0.76
CA LYS A 88 15.28 12.60 0.15
C LYS A 88 15.01 11.15 -0.24
N ILE A 89 14.03 10.94 -1.11
CA ILE A 89 13.71 9.64 -1.70
C ILE A 89 13.79 9.77 -3.21
N PHE A 90 14.59 8.91 -3.85
CA PHE A 90 14.65 8.85 -5.31
C PHE A 90 13.71 7.75 -5.81
N PRO A 91 12.69 8.07 -6.64
CA PRO A 91 11.70 7.08 -7.08
C PRO A 91 12.31 6.13 -8.10
N VAL A 92 12.53 4.88 -7.72
CA VAL A 92 13.05 3.82 -8.61
C VAL A 92 11.93 2.97 -9.17
N ALA A 93 10.97 2.60 -8.33
CA ALA A 93 9.82 1.79 -8.70
C ALA A 93 8.63 2.15 -7.82
N LYS A 94 7.44 2.14 -8.41
CA LYS A 94 6.16 2.29 -7.71
C LYS A 94 5.25 1.14 -8.12
N SER A 95 4.56 0.59 -7.14
CA SER A 95 3.52 -0.41 -7.38
C SER A 95 2.14 0.22 -7.25
N THR A 96 1.15 -0.45 -7.81
CA THR A 96 -0.26 -0.10 -7.67
C THR A 96 -1.06 -1.35 -7.32
N GLU A 97 -2.18 -1.16 -6.68
CA GLU A 97 -3.15 -2.23 -6.50
C GLU A 97 -4.04 -2.31 -7.74
N VAL A 98 -4.39 -3.52 -8.10
CA VAL A 98 -5.32 -3.83 -9.19
C VAL A 98 -6.34 -4.83 -8.68
N MET A 99 -7.55 -4.78 -9.21
CA MET A 99 -8.55 -5.80 -8.97
C MET A 99 -8.43 -6.87 -10.05
N LEU A 100 -8.23 -8.12 -9.64
CA LEU A 100 -8.22 -9.28 -10.51
C LEU A 100 -9.58 -9.96 -10.44
N PHE A 101 -10.07 -10.43 -11.58
CA PHE A 101 -11.35 -11.13 -11.68
C PHE A 101 -11.13 -12.56 -12.14
N ASN A 102 -11.74 -13.52 -11.44
CA ASN A 102 -11.96 -14.86 -11.99
C ASN A 102 -13.20 -14.83 -12.88
N ASP A 103 -12.98 -14.60 -14.16
CA ASP A 103 -14.05 -14.47 -15.14
C ASP A 103 -14.87 -15.75 -15.31
N THR A 104 -14.28 -16.91 -15.05
CA THR A 104 -14.95 -18.20 -15.10
C THR A 104 -16.09 -18.29 -14.07
N ASP A 105 -15.88 -17.77 -12.87
CA ASP A 105 -16.91 -17.74 -11.83
C ASP A 105 -17.83 -16.52 -11.96
N TRP A 106 -17.32 -15.42 -12.50
CA TRP A 106 -18.08 -14.18 -12.68
C TRP A 106 -19.18 -14.28 -13.73
N GLN A 107 -18.89 -14.86 -14.92
CA GLN A 107 -19.82 -14.86 -16.05
C GLN A 107 -21.16 -15.53 -15.72
N PRO A 108 -21.22 -16.74 -15.11
CA PRO A 108 -22.48 -17.34 -14.76
C PRO A 108 -23.31 -16.54 -13.75
N PHE A 109 -22.63 -15.87 -12.82
CA PHE A 109 -23.28 -14.98 -11.84
C PHE A 109 -23.85 -13.73 -12.52
N ALA A 110 -23.05 -13.07 -13.35
CA ALA A 110 -23.45 -11.88 -14.08
C ALA A 110 -24.68 -12.16 -14.99
N GLU A 111 -24.67 -13.27 -15.73
CA GLU A 111 -25.79 -13.69 -16.57
C GLU A 111 -27.06 -13.98 -15.75
N ALA A 112 -26.92 -14.65 -14.61
CA ALA A 112 -28.07 -15.03 -13.78
C ALA A 112 -28.69 -13.83 -13.03
N THR A 113 -27.91 -12.80 -12.70
CA THR A 113 -28.35 -11.70 -11.83
C THR A 113 -28.47 -10.37 -12.54
N GLY A 114 -27.97 -10.24 -13.77
CA GLY A 114 -27.88 -8.98 -14.50
C GLY A 114 -26.83 -8.03 -13.96
N THR A 115 -25.91 -8.51 -13.12
CA THR A 115 -24.81 -7.72 -12.55
C THR A 115 -23.72 -7.50 -13.60
N SER A 116 -23.06 -6.34 -13.55
CA SER A 116 -21.98 -5.97 -14.47
C SER A 116 -20.73 -5.49 -13.69
N TYR A 117 -19.62 -5.30 -14.39
CA TYR A 117 -18.42 -4.71 -13.78
C TYR A 117 -18.63 -3.26 -13.32
N ASP A 118 -19.59 -2.53 -13.89
CA ASP A 118 -19.91 -1.17 -13.46
C ASP A 118 -20.47 -1.13 -12.04
N ASP A 119 -21.11 -2.21 -11.57
CA ASP A 119 -21.59 -2.34 -10.20
C ASP A 119 -20.43 -2.38 -9.17
N LEU A 120 -19.21 -2.67 -9.62
CA LEU A 120 -18.00 -2.72 -8.80
C LEU A 120 -17.22 -1.39 -8.76
N ALA A 121 -17.73 -0.33 -9.38
CA ALA A 121 -17.04 0.94 -9.50
C ALA A 121 -16.89 1.70 -8.16
N THR A 122 -17.65 1.35 -7.15
CA THR A 122 -17.58 1.91 -5.80
C THR A 122 -17.48 0.82 -4.75
N VAL A 123 -17.00 1.18 -3.57
CA VAL A 123 -16.92 0.22 -2.44
C VAL A 123 -18.31 -0.26 -2.02
N GLU A 124 -19.28 0.66 -2.00
CA GLU A 124 -20.68 0.31 -1.71
C GLU A 124 -21.23 -0.67 -2.75
N GLY A 125 -20.99 -0.41 -4.03
CA GLY A 125 -21.42 -1.32 -5.10
C GLY A 125 -20.73 -2.68 -5.04
N LEU A 126 -19.44 -2.71 -4.64
CA LEU A 126 -18.72 -3.97 -4.38
C LEU A 126 -19.36 -4.76 -3.22
N VAL A 127 -19.74 -4.09 -2.13
CA VAL A 127 -20.42 -4.73 -0.99
C VAL A 127 -21.78 -5.29 -1.39
N ASP A 128 -22.59 -4.51 -2.10
CA ASP A 128 -23.91 -4.94 -2.57
C ASP A 128 -23.80 -6.13 -3.55
N THR A 129 -22.79 -6.10 -4.41
CA THR A 129 -22.51 -7.18 -5.35
C THR A 129 -22.04 -8.45 -4.63
N ALA A 130 -21.22 -8.29 -3.59
CA ALA A 130 -20.76 -9.42 -2.80
C ALA A 130 -21.88 -10.10 -2.02
N GLU A 131 -22.83 -9.34 -1.48
CA GLU A 131 -24.05 -9.91 -0.90
C GLU A 131 -24.86 -10.71 -1.91
N LYS A 132 -25.06 -10.15 -3.11
CA LYS A 132 -25.77 -10.85 -4.19
C LYS A 132 -25.06 -12.15 -4.60
N TYR A 133 -23.73 -12.11 -4.72
CA TYR A 133 -22.94 -13.28 -5.08
C TYR A 133 -23.01 -14.36 -4.02
N TYR A 134 -22.88 -14.00 -2.75
CA TYR A 134 -23.03 -14.92 -1.63
C TYR A 134 -24.39 -15.61 -1.66
N ASN A 135 -25.49 -14.86 -1.75
CA ASN A 135 -26.84 -15.39 -1.80
C ASN A 135 -27.08 -16.25 -3.04
N TRP A 136 -26.52 -15.87 -4.18
CA TRP A 136 -26.66 -16.64 -5.43
C TRP A 136 -25.91 -17.98 -5.35
N THR A 137 -24.71 -18.01 -4.74
CA THR A 137 -23.96 -19.26 -4.54
C THR A 137 -24.58 -20.15 -3.46
N ASP A 138 -25.07 -19.57 -2.36
CA ASP A 138 -25.78 -20.29 -1.30
C ASP A 138 -27.02 -21.02 -1.82
N ALA A 139 -27.77 -20.37 -2.69
CA ALA A 139 -28.97 -20.96 -3.30
C ALA A 139 -28.67 -22.16 -4.23
N GLN A 140 -27.43 -22.44 -4.58
CA GLN A 140 -27.03 -23.57 -5.43
C GLN A 140 -26.74 -24.83 -4.63
N THR A 141 -26.74 -24.77 -3.32
CA THR A 141 -26.47 -25.90 -2.41
C THR A 141 -27.70 -26.17 -1.54
N ALA A 142 -27.71 -27.33 -0.88
CA ALA A 142 -28.75 -27.68 0.07
C ALA A 142 -28.40 -27.29 1.51
N ALA A 143 -27.12 -26.93 1.77
CA ALA A 143 -26.66 -26.47 3.06
C ALA A 143 -26.99 -24.96 3.19
N PRO A 144 -27.52 -24.51 4.31
CA PRO A 144 -27.78 -23.09 4.50
C PRO A 144 -26.49 -22.35 4.90
N ASP A 145 -26.41 -21.09 4.53
CA ASP A 145 -25.34 -20.16 4.93
C ASP A 145 -23.93 -20.61 4.49
N ASP A 146 -23.83 -21.30 3.34
CA ASP A 146 -22.57 -21.76 2.74
C ASP A 146 -22.18 -21.03 1.44
N GLY A 147 -22.74 -19.85 1.23
CA GLY A 147 -22.39 -18.97 0.12
C GLY A 147 -20.91 -18.63 0.05
N LYS A 148 -20.43 -18.34 -1.16
CA LYS A 148 -19.03 -18.03 -1.40
C LYS A 148 -18.79 -16.52 -1.27
N ALA A 149 -17.63 -16.15 -0.73
CA ALA A 149 -17.15 -14.78 -0.76
C ALA A 149 -16.82 -14.34 -2.20
N LEU A 150 -17.21 -13.13 -2.57
CA LEU A 150 -16.89 -12.54 -3.86
C LEU A 150 -15.48 -11.93 -3.87
N PHE A 151 -15.05 -11.32 -2.78
CA PHE A 151 -13.90 -10.42 -2.76
C PHE A 151 -12.97 -10.76 -1.61
N GLY A 152 -11.68 -10.75 -1.91
CA GLY A 152 -10.60 -10.75 -0.95
C GLY A 152 -9.61 -9.63 -1.28
N ARG A 153 -8.90 -9.12 -0.30
CA ARG A 153 -7.78 -8.21 -0.51
C ARG A 153 -6.66 -8.46 0.48
N ASP A 154 -5.48 -8.17 0.04
CA ASP A 154 -4.31 -8.02 0.89
C ASP A 154 -4.14 -6.56 1.37
N ALA A 155 -3.05 -6.28 2.06
CA ALA A 155 -2.63 -4.91 2.42
C ALA A 155 -3.75 -4.03 3.01
N MET A 156 -4.40 -4.47 4.10
CA MET A 156 -5.46 -3.73 4.79
C MET A 156 -5.05 -2.28 5.14
N ALA A 157 -3.76 -2.04 5.42
CA ALA A 157 -3.25 -0.70 5.66
C ALA A 157 -3.48 0.22 4.45
N ASN A 158 -3.22 -0.27 3.23
CA ASN A 158 -3.46 0.49 2.01
C ASN A 158 -4.94 0.81 1.81
N TYR A 159 -5.84 -0.13 2.14
CA TYR A 159 -7.28 0.13 2.12
C TYR A 159 -7.66 1.32 3.00
N MET A 160 -7.13 1.37 4.23
CA MET A 160 -7.41 2.47 5.16
C MET A 160 -6.82 3.79 4.67
N LEU A 161 -5.58 3.79 4.19
CA LEU A 161 -4.89 5.00 3.72
C LEU A 161 -5.55 5.58 2.47
N MET A 162 -5.75 4.76 1.44
CA MET A 162 -6.38 5.20 0.19
C MET A 162 -7.85 5.55 0.41
N GLY A 163 -8.57 4.77 1.19
CA GLY A 163 -9.97 5.04 1.51
C GLY A 163 -10.16 6.34 2.28
N ALA A 164 -9.26 6.67 3.22
CA ALA A 164 -9.29 7.96 3.90
C ALA A 164 -9.11 9.11 2.92
N GLN A 165 -8.15 9.00 1.98
CA GLN A 165 -7.95 10.02 0.95
C GLN A 165 -9.16 10.16 0.02
N GLN A 166 -9.78 9.07 -0.39
CA GLN A 166 -11.01 9.08 -1.20
C GLN A 166 -12.19 9.75 -0.47
N LEU A 167 -12.20 9.70 0.85
CA LEU A 167 -13.18 10.38 1.71
C LEU A 167 -12.78 11.82 2.06
N GLY A 168 -11.69 12.34 1.49
CA GLY A 168 -11.20 13.70 1.69
C GLY A 168 -10.34 13.92 2.93
N GLY A 169 -9.92 12.84 3.60
CA GLY A 169 -9.04 12.87 4.77
C GLY A 169 -7.61 12.40 4.45
N THR A 170 -6.71 12.54 5.43
CA THR A 170 -5.34 12.02 5.37
C THR A 170 -4.98 11.49 6.75
N ILE A 171 -4.65 10.20 6.86
CA ILE A 171 -4.31 9.58 8.16
C ILE A 171 -2.95 10.07 8.65
N PHE A 172 -1.94 10.03 7.80
CA PHE A 172 -0.59 10.50 8.14
C PHE A 172 -0.26 11.74 7.32
N GLU A 173 0.18 12.78 7.98
CA GLU A 173 0.62 14.02 7.36
C GLU A 173 1.97 14.42 7.93
N VAL A 174 2.95 14.68 7.06
CA VAL A 174 4.26 15.22 7.45
C VAL A 174 4.34 16.64 6.94
N LYS A 175 4.54 17.61 7.86
CA LYS A 175 4.73 19.02 7.55
C LYS A 175 5.86 19.60 8.36
N ASN A 176 6.78 20.32 7.71
CA ASN A 176 7.95 20.93 8.37
C ASN A 176 8.71 19.93 9.26
N GLY A 177 8.97 18.74 8.75
CA GLY A 177 9.67 17.67 9.45
C GLY A 177 8.89 17.00 10.59
N LYS A 178 7.63 17.35 10.81
CA LYS A 178 6.81 16.82 11.88
C LYS A 178 5.64 15.99 11.35
N MET A 179 5.57 14.74 11.76
CA MET A 179 4.45 13.86 11.47
C MET A 179 3.29 14.11 12.45
N THR A 180 2.09 14.14 11.89
CA THR A 180 0.82 14.11 12.64
C THR A 180 -0.04 12.94 12.17
N VAL A 181 -0.82 12.38 13.08
CA VAL A 181 -1.78 11.31 12.78
C VAL A 181 -3.18 11.88 12.92
N ASN A 182 -3.92 11.87 11.81
CA ASN A 182 -5.28 12.39 11.72
C ASN A 182 -6.23 11.21 11.46
N PHE A 183 -6.81 10.66 12.51
CA PHE A 183 -7.74 9.56 12.37
C PHE A 183 -9.17 10.05 12.61
N GLU A 184 -9.79 10.57 11.55
CA GLU A 184 -11.16 11.08 11.63
C GLU A 184 -12.14 9.93 11.89
N HIS A 185 -12.92 10.06 12.95
CA HIS A 185 -13.83 9.02 13.43
C HIS A 185 -14.82 8.54 12.37
N ASP A 186 -15.43 9.47 11.63
CA ASP A 186 -16.49 9.12 10.68
C ASP A 186 -15.93 8.42 9.43
N ALA A 187 -14.79 8.88 8.91
CA ALA A 187 -14.10 8.22 7.81
C ALA A 187 -13.61 6.81 8.22
N ALA A 188 -12.97 6.70 9.37
CA ALA A 188 -12.51 5.42 9.92
C ALA A 188 -13.69 4.45 10.14
N ARG A 189 -14.80 4.94 10.67
CA ARG A 189 -16.01 4.15 10.88
C ARG A 189 -16.60 3.64 9.57
N LYS A 190 -16.70 4.53 8.56
CA LYS A 190 -17.20 4.16 7.23
C LYS A 190 -16.31 3.09 6.59
N LEU A 191 -14.99 3.26 6.62
CA LEU A 191 -14.04 2.29 6.08
C LEU A 191 -14.12 0.95 6.80
N TRP A 192 -14.24 0.99 8.13
CA TRP A 192 -14.41 -0.22 8.93
C TRP A 192 -15.69 -0.95 8.57
N ASP A 193 -16.83 -0.27 8.55
CA ASP A 193 -18.13 -0.87 8.28
C ASP A 193 -18.18 -1.47 6.85
N ASN A 194 -17.59 -0.80 5.86
CA ASN A 194 -17.54 -1.26 4.48
C ASN A 194 -16.66 -2.50 4.25
N TYR A 195 -15.80 -2.86 5.19
CA TYR A 195 -14.98 -4.07 5.10
C TYR A 195 -15.35 -5.11 6.16
N TYR A 196 -15.42 -4.71 7.42
CA TYR A 196 -15.65 -5.63 8.53
C TYR A 196 -17.04 -6.28 8.47
N VAL A 197 -18.07 -5.52 8.13
CA VAL A 197 -19.43 -6.06 8.04
C VAL A 197 -19.54 -7.11 6.93
N PRO A 198 -19.10 -6.86 5.68
CA PRO A 198 -19.06 -7.89 4.64
C PRO A 198 -18.22 -9.11 5.00
N PHE A 199 -17.09 -8.90 5.69
CA PHE A 199 -16.23 -9.99 6.14
C PHE A 199 -16.94 -10.90 7.15
N VAL A 200 -17.57 -10.31 8.17
CA VAL A 200 -18.30 -11.10 9.19
C VAL A 200 -19.49 -11.85 8.61
N LYS A 201 -20.09 -11.30 7.55
CA LYS A 201 -21.19 -11.96 6.82
C LYS A 201 -20.73 -13.01 5.79
N GLY A 202 -19.43 -13.21 5.61
CA GLY A 202 -18.88 -14.15 4.65
C GLY A 202 -18.92 -13.68 3.19
N TRP A 203 -19.27 -12.41 2.94
CA TRP A 203 -19.29 -11.82 1.60
C TRP A 203 -17.88 -11.46 1.11
N PHE A 204 -16.99 -11.12 2.04
CA PHE A 204 -15.56 -10.92 1.83
C PHE A 204 -14.77 -12.01 2.53
N ALA A 205 -13.59 -12.33 1.98
CA ALA A 205 -12.65 -13.27 2.56
C ALA A 205 -11.34 -12.58 2.91
N ALA A 206 -10.62 -13.12 3.90
CA ALA A 206 -9.24 -12.81 4.20
C ALA A 206 -8.56 -14.09 4.65
N SER A 207 -7.46 -14.48 4.02
CA SER A 207 -6.77 -15.75 4.26
C SER A 207 -5.44 -15.59 4.99
N GLY A 208 -4.84 -14.39 4.99
CA GLY A 208 -3.51 -14.14 5.52
C GLY A 208 -3.44 -13.11 6.63
N ARG A 209 -2.28 -13.09 7.28
CA ARG A 209 -1.92 -12.05 8.25
C ARG A 209 -1.15 -10.90 7.64
N PHE A 210 -0.60 -11.11 6.45
CA PHE A 210 0.33 -10.22 5.78
C PHE A 210 -0.12 -9.92 4.36
N ARG A 211 0.44 -8.86 3.81
CA ARG A 211 0.03 -8.17 2.59
C ARG A 211 0.05 -8.98 1.28
N SER A 212 0.31 -10.25 1.25
CA SER A 212 0.35 -11.04 0.00
C SER A 212 -0.23 -12.45 0.12
N ASP A 213 -0.98 -12.73 1.17
CA ASP A 213 -1.48 -14.07 1.47
C ASP A 213 -2.96 -14.26 1.06
N ASP A 214 -3.63 -13.22 0.54
CA ASP A 214 -5.07 -13.21 0.26
C ASP A 214 -5.40 -13.43 -1.23
N ILE A 215 -4.44 -13.93 -2.02
CA ILE A 215 -4.62 -14.19 -3.46
C ILE A 215 -4.51 -15.68 -3.75
#